data_d1d6c9d71145feaa2e672e75a1e1ef5d
#
_entry.id   d1d6c9d71145feaa2e672e75a1e1ef5d
#
_cell.length_a   1.000
_cell.length_b   1.000
_cell.length_c   1.000
_cell.angle_alpha   90.00
_cell.angle_beta   90.00
_cell.angle_gamma   90.00
#
_symmetry.space_group_name_H-M   'P 1'
#
loop_
_entity.id
_entity.type
_entity.pdbx_description
1 polymer ?
#
loop_
_entity_poly.entity_id
_entity_poly.type
_entity_poly.pdbx_seq_one_letter_code
_entity_poly.pdbx_strand_id
1 'polypeptide(L)'
;MSLVWFSVLGGSAIGMDSAGHTVLVNAVNEDYTRGVFVFFAQLGSMGNVLAWLSFILLIVFVATSADSALLVIRQLCDTLEKKRSLLVWSITMTAISLGLVIIADEKLNRNIAVLGALPFAFIFIWQIAGFIKALTQDLLQDSERL
;
A
#
# COMPACT_ATOMS: atom_id res chain seq x y z
N MET A 1 10.02 3.66 -10.43
CA MET A 1 10.75 3.14 -9.24
C MET A 1 10.27 1.74 -8.83
N SER A 2 8.96 1.50 -8.68
CA SER A 2 8.43 0.20 -8.24
C SER A 2 8.87 -0.98 -9.12
N LEU A 3 8.85 -0.83 -10.45
CA LEU A 3 9.26 -1.89 -11.38
C LEU A 3 10.72 -2.32 -11.19
N VAL A 4 11.62 -1.38 -10.91
CA VAL A 4 13.03 -1.69 -10.66
C VAL A 4 13.18 -2.49 -9.37
N TRP A 5 12.46 -2.11 -8.31
CA TRP A 5 12.45 -2.84 -7.04
C TRP A 5 11.94 -4.27 -7.21
N PHE A 6 10.81 -4.45 -7.88
CA PHE A 6 10.25 -5.78 -8.12
C PHE A 6 11.14 -6.64 -9.03
N SER A 7 11.80 -6.04 -10.02
CA SER A 7 12.70 -6.78 -10.91
C SER A 7 13.96 -7.23 -10.17
N VAL A 8 14.57 -6.36 -9.35
CA VAL A 8 15.80 -6.69 -8.63
C VAL A 8 15.52 -7.69 -7.51
N LEU A 9 14.55 -7.41 -6.64
CA LEU A 9 14.27 -8.31 -5.50
C LEU A 9 13.60 -9.60 -5.95
N GLY A 10 12.66 -9.52 -6.88
CA GLY A 10 11.99 -10.71 -7.42
C GLY A 10 12.93 -11.59 -8.26
N GLY A 11 13.76 -10.98 -9.10
CA GLY A 11 14.76 -11.71 -9.88
C GLY A 11 15.80 -12.39 -8.98
N SER A 12 16.26 -11.72 -7.92
CA SER A 12 17.18 -12.31 -6.94
C SER A 12 16.55 -13.46 -6.18
N ALA A 13 15.29 -13.33 -5.77
CA ALA A 13 14.55 -14.38 -5.07
C ALA A 13 14.36 -15.62 -5.93
N ILE A 14 13.97 -15.43 -7.21
CA ILE A 14 13.86 -16.54 -8.19
C ILE A 14 15.22 -17.17 -8.45
N GLY A 15 16.28 -16.38 -8.56
CA GLY A 15 17.64 -16.88 -8.75
C GLY A 15 18.12 -17.75 -7.57
N MET A 16 17.80 -17.37 -6.34
CA MET A 16 18.11 -18.16 -5.14
C MET A 16 17.32 -19.45 -5.07
N ASP A 17 16.04 -19.42 -5.44
CA ASP A 17 15.18 -20.61 -5.45
C ASP A 17 15.63 -21.63 -6.51
N SER A 18 15.99 -21.17 -7.71
CA SER A 18 16.55 -22.03 -8.78
C SER A 18 17.91 -22.65 -8.43
N ALA A 19 18.65 -22.06 -7.48
CA ALA A 19 19.89 -22.61 -6.95
C ALA A 19 19.68 -23.70 -5.88
N GLY A 20 18.44 -24.12 -5.62
CA GLY A 20 18.10 -25.22 -4.72
C GLY A 20 17.77 -24.81 -3.28
N HIS A 21 17.62 -23.52 -3.02
CA HIS A 21 17.21 -23.02 -1.71
C HIS A 21 15.67 -22.94 -1.58
N THR A 22 15.01 -24.09 -1.50
CA THR A 22 13.53 -24.21 -1.34
C THR A 22 12.99 -23.60 -0.03
N VAL A 23 13.87 -23.10 0.83
CA VAL A 23 13.52 -22.49 2.13
C VAL A 23 12.67 -21.23 1.94
N LEU A 24 12.91 -20.46 0.87
CA LEU A 24 12.17 -19.24 0.59
C LEU A 24 10.72 -19.55 0.17
N VAL A 25 10.52 -20.52 -0.71
CA VAL A 25 9.18 -20.90 -1.18
C VAL A 25 8.35 -21.48 -0.04
N ASN A 26 8.95 -22.30 0.82
CA ASN A 26 8.27 -22.86 1.98
C ASN A 26 7.86 -21.75 2.97
N ALA A 27 8.76 -20.79 3.25
CA ALA A 27 8.48 -19.66 4.12
C ALA A 27 7.35 -18.76 3.59
N VAL A 28 7.32 -18.52 2.28
CA VAL A 28 6.27 -17.71 1.63
C VAL A 28 4.92 -18.45 1.62
N ASN A 29 4.92 -19.77 1.49
CA ASN A 29 3.69 -20.56 1.54
C ASN A 29 3.08 -20.64 2.95
N GLU A 30 3.92 -20.56 3.99
CA GLU A 30 3.46 -20.51 5.38
C GLU A 30 2.99 -19.10 5.76
N ASP A 31 3.76 -18.08 5.41
CA ASP A 31 3.49 -16.69 5.76
C ASP A 31 4.23 -15.75 4.79
N TYR A 32 3.46 -14.96 4.03
CA TYR A 32 4.02 -13.99 3.07
C TYR A 32 4.96 -12.96 3.72
N THR A 33 4.69 -12.59 4.96
CA THR A 33 5.50 -11.63 5.72
C THR A 33 6.87 -12.21 6.06
N ARG A 34 6.94 -13.49 6.39
CA ARG A 34 8.21 -14.20 6.66
C ARG A 34 9.11 -14.27 5.44
N GLY A 35 8.53 -14.39 4.24
CA GLY A 35 9.28 -14.53 2.99
C GLY A 35 10.33 -13.44 2.81
N VAL A 36 9.99 -12.17 3.08
CA VAL A 36 10.90 -11.04 2.93
C VAL A 36 12.07 -11.12 3.93
N PHE A 37 11.80 -11.48 5.18
CA PHE A 37 12.84 -11.59 6.21
C PHE A 37 13.75 -12.81 5.98
N VAL A 38 13.20 -13.93 5.52
CA VAL A 38 13.98 -15.11 5.12
C VAL A 38 14.87 -14.79 3.91
N PHE A 39 14.36 -14.05 2.93
CA PHE A 39 15.16 -13.57 1.81
C PHE A 39 16.35 -12.73 2.28
N PHE A 40 16.13 -11.77 3.17
CA PHE A 40 17.21 -10.95 3.73
C PHE A 40 18.20 -11.79 4.55
N ALA A 41 17.72 -12.77 5.31
CA ALA A 41 18.59 -13.65 6.08
C ALA A 41 19.57 -14.46 5.19
N GLN A 42 19.16 -14.79 3.96
CA GLN A 42 20.01 -15.48 2.99
C GLN A 42 21.11 -14.59 2.36
N LEU A 43 20.99 -13.25 2.46
CA LEU A 43 22.02 -12.32 2.01
C LEU A 43 23.25 -12.23 2.94
N GLY A 44 23.32 -13.05 3.97
CA GLY A 44 24.47 -13.12 4.89
C GLY A 44 24.55 -11.91 5.83
N SER A 45 25.76 -11.43 6.09
CA SER A 45 26.02 -10.36 7.08
C SER A 45 25.27 -9.05 6.83
N MET A 46 24.97 -8.72 5.58
CA MET A 46 24.18 -7.53 5.20
C MET A 46 22.66 -7.72 5.40
N GLY A 47 22.19 -8.96 5.47
CA GLY A 47 20.77 -9.26 5.58
C GLY A 47 20.11 -8.66 6.81
N ASN A 48 20.80 -8.67 7.95
CA ASN A 48 20.28 -8.11 9.19
C ASN A 48 20.11 -6.57 9.10
N VAL A 49 21.06 -5.89 8.49
CA VAL A 49 20.98 -4.43 8.28
C VAL A 49 19.82 -4.09 7.34
N LEU A 50 19.67 -4.84 6.25
CA LEU A 50 18.58 -4.67 5.30
C LEU A 50 17.21 -4.95 5.93
N ALA A 51 17.10 -5.95 6.79
CA ALA A 51 15.87 -6.25 7.52
C ALA A 51 15.47 -5.10 8.45
N TRP A 52 16.39 -4.55 9.24
CA TRP A 52 16.14 -3.40 10.09
C TRP A 52 15.79 -2.14 9.30
N LEU A 53 16.52 -1.88 8.23
CA LEU A 53 16.24 -0.74 7.33
C LEU A 53 14.84 -0.85 6.73
N SER A 54 14.47 -2.05 6.24
CA SER A 54 13.14 -2.31 5.67
C SER A 54 12.04 -2.14 6.69
N PHE A 55 12.26 -2.57 7.94
CA PHE A 55 11.30 -2.40 9.04
C PHE A 55 11.07 -0.92 9.34
N ILE A 56 12.13 -0.12 9.45
CA ILE A 56 12.02 1.32 9.68
C ILE A 56 11.29 2.01 8.51
N LEU A 57 11.66 1.68 7.26
CA LEU A 57 11.02 2.21 6.07
C LEU A 57 9.52 1.87 6.02
N LEU A 58 9.15 0.65 6.42
CA LEU A 58 7.77 0.21 6.47
C LEU A 58 6.97 1.04 7.49
N ILE A 59 7.52 1.27 8.68
CA ILE A 59 6.87 2.12 9.71
C ILE A 59 6.65 3.53 9.15
N VAL A 60 7.69 4.14 8.56
CA VAL A 60 7.60 5.50 8.00
C VAL A 60 6.57 5.55 6.88
N PHE A 61 6.54 4.55 6.00
CA PHE A 61 5.59 4.46 4.90
C PHE A 61 4.15 4.34 5.41
N VAL A 62 3.89 3.48 6.39
CA VAL A 62 2.55 3.31 6.99
C VAL A 62 2.11 4.59 7.68
N ALA A 63 2.99 5.23 8.46
CA ALA A 63 2.68 6.50 9.14
C ALA A 63 2.33 7.61 8.12
N THR A 64 3.13 7.77 7.08
CA THR A 64 2.90 8.79 6.04
C THR A 64 1.59 8.54 5.28
N SER A 65 1.29 7.27 4.98
CA SER A 65 0.03 6.87 4.32
C SER A 65 -1.18 7.13 5.20
N ALA A 66 -1.07 6.84 6.50
CA ALA A 66 -2.12 7.10 7.47
C ALA A 66 -2.42 8.60 7.62
N ASP A 67 -1.37 9.43 7.72
CA ASP A 67 -1.51 10.89 7.78
C ASP A 67 -2.22 11.45 6.54
N SER A 68 -1.83 11.00 5.36
CA SER A 68 -2.46 11.41 4.09
C SER A 68 -3.94 11.01 4.05
N ALA A 69 -4.27 9.78 4.46
CA ALA A 69 -5.65 9.30 4.52
C ALA A 69 -6.50 10.13 5.50
N LEU A 70 -5.97 10.45 6.69
CA LEU A 70 -6.64 11.27 7.69
C LEU A 70 -6.93 12.69 7.18
N LEU A 71 -5.99 13.28 6.43
CA LEU A 71 -6.19 14.60 5.82
C LEU A 71 -7.31 14.59 4.79
N VAL A 72 -7.36 13.58 3.93
CA VAL A 72 -8.42 13.42 2.91
C VAL A 72 -9.79 13.20 3.57
N ILE A 73 -9.89 12.29 4.54
CA ILE A 73 -11.14 12.04 5.27
C ILE A 73 -11.64 13.34 5.93
N ARG A 74 -10.74 14.09 6.56
CA ARG A 74 -11.07 15.37 7.17
C ARG A 74 -11.59 16.38 6.16
N GLN A 75 -10.98 16.48 4.98
CA GLN A 75 -11.43 17.41 3.93
C GLN A 75 -12.82 17.06 3.40
N LEU A 76 -13.14 15.76 3.32
CA LEU A 76 -14.44 15.28 2.88
C LEU A 76 -15.53 15.41 3.94
N CYS A 77 -15.18 15.34 5.23
CA CYS A 77 -16.11 15.35 6.35
C CYS A 77 -16.07 16.66 7.15
N ASP A 78 -15.95 17.82 6.51
CA ASP A 78 -15.73 19.16 7.11
C ASP A 78 -16.96 19.72 7.87
N THR A 79 -17.55 18.92 8.74
CA THR A 79 -18.71 19.30 9.57
C THR A 79 -18.37 19.69 11.00
N LEU A 80 -17.13 19.49 11.46
CA LEU A 80 -16.71 19.70 12.84
C LEU A 80 -15.54 20.69 12.95
N GLU A 81 -15.41 21.36 14.10
CA GLU A 81 -14.24 22.22 14.40
C GLU A 81 -12.91 21.49 14.13
N LYS A 82 -12.00 22.18 13.46
CA LYS A 82 -10.76 21.67 12.88
C LYS A 82 -9.96 20.71 13.76
N LYS A 83 -9.81 21.01 15.06
CA LYS A 83 -9.05 20.18 16.00
C LYS A 83 -9.81 18.93 16.45
N ARG A 84 -11.10 19.06 16.68
CA ARG A 84 -11.95 17.98 17.19
C ARG A 84 -12.20 16.91 16.14
N SER A 85 -12.35 17.32 14.90
CA SER A 85 -12.49 16.41 13.75
C SER A 85 -11.27 15.51 13.58
N LEU A 86 -10.05 16.05 13.64
CA LEU A 86 -8.82 15.26 13.49
C LEU A 86 -8.68 14.21 14.58
N LEU A 87 -8.92 14.58 15.83
CA LEU A 87 -8.84 13.64 16.97
C LEU A 87 -9.85 12.51 16.85
N VAL A 88 -11.10 12.82 16.51
CA VAL A 88 -12.16 11.81 16.36
C VAL A 88 -11.78 10.82 15.25
N TRP A 89 -11.37 11.29 14.09
CA TRP A 89 -10.98 10.43 12.98
C TRP A 89 -9.72 9.61 13.27
N SER A 90 -8.72 10.19 13.93
CA SER A 90 -7.51 9.47 14.34
C SER A 90 -7.82 8.35 15.33
N ILE A 91 -8.66 8.60 16.34
CA ILE A 91 -9.07 7.58 17.32
C ILE A 91 -9.88 6.48 16.62
N THR A 92 -10.81 6.83 15.75
CA THR A 92 -11.62 5.86 15.01
C THR A 92 -10.76 4.96 14.13
N MET A 93 -9.82 5.54 13.36
CA MET A 93 -8.91 4.77 12.52
C MET A 93 -7.99 3.88 13.34
N THR A 94 -7.47 4.37 14.47
CA THR A 94 -6.64 3.58 15.37
C THR A 94 -7.42 2.41 15.97
N ALA A 95 -8.68 2.64 16.38
CA ALA A 95 -9.53 1.59 16.93
C ALA A 95 -9.84 0.49 15.91
N ILE A 96 -10.15 0.88 14.66
CA ILE A 96 -10.39 -0.08 13.55
C ILE A 96 -9.11 -0.87 13.27
N SER A 97 -7.95 -0.20 13.16
CA SER A 97 -6.67 -0.87 12.90
C SER A 97 -6.30 -1.85 14.01
N LEU A 98 -6.47 -1.46 15.28
CA LEU A 98 -6.26 -2.34 16.42
C LEU A 98 -7.20 -3.56 16.39
N GLY A 99 -8.47 -3.35 16.07
CA GLY A 99 -9.45 -4.43 15.93
C GLY A 99 -9.01 -5.46 14.88
N LEU A 100 -8.54 -5.01 13.73
CA LEU A 100 -8.04 -5.87 12.65
C LEU A 100 -6.78 -6.64 13.05
N VAL A 101 -5.88 -6.01 13.79
CA VAL A 101 -4.66 -6.66 14.31
C VAL A 101 -4.99 -7.72 15.36
N ILE A 102 -5.95 -7.46 16.25
CA ILE A 102 -6.34 -8.41 17.31
C ILE A 102 -7.00 -9.67 16.71
N ILE A 103 -7.78 -9.52 15.65
CA ILE A 103 -8.40 -10.65 14.95
C ILE A 103 -7.34 -11.57 14.32
N ALA A 104 -6.16 -11.04 13.96
CA ALA A 104 -4.99 -11.73 13.46
C ALA A 104 -5.24 -12.75 12.33
N ASP A 105 -6.33 -12.60 11.57
CA ASP A 105 -6.64 -13.44 10.40
C ASP A 105 -6.23 -12.69 9.13
N GLU A 106 -5.14 -13.13 8.52
CA GLU A 106 -4.60 -12.52 7.30
C GLU A 106 -5.58 -12.60 6.12
N LYS A 107 -6.31 -13.71 6.01
CA LYS A 107 -7.30 -13.89 4.93
C LYS A 107 -8.47 -12.95 5.11
N LEU A 108 -8.93 -12.78 6.34
CA LEU A 108 -10.01 -11.84 6.67
C LEU A 108 -9.59 -10.40 6.40
N ASN A 109 -8.41 -10.00 6.86
CA ASN A 109 -7.87 -8.66 6.66
C ASN A 109 -7.70 -8.32 5.18
N ARG A 110 -7.19 -9.26 4.40
CA ARG A 110 -7.06 -9.13 2.94
C ARG A 110 -8.43 -8.97 2.27
N ASN A 111 -9.41 -9.79 2.65
CA ASN A 111 -10.76 -9.73 2.07
C ASN A 111 -11.44 -8.40 2.41
N ILE A 112 -11.31 -7.91 3.63
CA ILE A 112 -11.85 -6.60 4.03
C ILE A 112 -11.20 -5.47 3.22
N ALA A 113 -9.87 -5.51 3.03
CA ALA A 113 -9.16 -4.53 2.23
C ALA A 113 -9.63 -4.53 0.77
N VAL A 114 -9.80 -5.70 0.16
CA VAL A 114 -10.30 -5.84 -1.21
C VAL A 114 -11.74 -5.33 -1.33
N LEU A 115 -12.62 -5.71 -0.41
CA LEU A 115 -14.01 -5.24 -0.40
C LEU A 115 -14.10 -3.73 -0.22
N GLY A 116 -13.26 -3.15 0.65
CA GLY A 116 -13.18 -1.70 0.83
C GLY A 116 -12.63 -0.95 -0.39
N ALA A 117 -11.73 -1.57 -1.15
CA ALA A 117 -11.15 -0.96 -2.34
C ALA A 117 -12.09 -0.99 -3.57
N LEU A 118 -13.02 -1.95 -3.64
CA LEU A 118 -13.93 -2.11 -4.76
C LEU A 118 -14.73 -0.84 -5.12
N PRO A 119 -15.44 -0.17 -4.17
CA PRO A 119 -16.17 1.05 -4.50
C PRO A 119 -15.26 2.18 -4.99
N PHE A 120 -14.02 2.27 -4.48
CA PHE A 120 -13.06 3.24 -4.95
C PHE A 120 -12.62 2.97 -6.39
N ALA A 121 -12.49 1.72 -6.80
CA ALA A 121 -12.15 1.37 -8.18
C ALA A 121 -13.20 1.92 -9.17
N PHE A 122 -14.48 1.82 -8.86
CA PHE A 122 -15.55 2.41 -9.68
C PHE A 122 -15.46 3.93 -9.76
N ILE A 123 -15.20 4.59 -8.64
CA ILE A 123 -15.03 6.05 -8.58
C ILE A 123 -13.83 6.48 -9.44
N PHE A 124 -12.69 5.77 -9.36
CA PHE A 124 -11.51 6.05 -10.17
C PHE A 124 -11.77 5.89 -11.67
N ILE A 125 -12.46 4.82 -12.08
CA ILE A 125 -12.82 4.62 -13.50
C ILE A 125 -13.68 5.78 -13.98
N TRP A 126 -14.66 6.21 -13.19
CA TRP A 126 -15.51 7.36 -13.52
C TRP A 126 -14.71 8.67 -13.63
N GLN A 127 -13.79 8.90 -12.70
CA GLN A 127 -12.91 10.08 -12.73
C GLN A 127 -12.01 10.10 -13.97
N ILE A 128 -11.41 8.95 -14.33
CA ILE A 128 -10.59 8.82 -15.53
C ILE A 128 -11.41 9.14 -16.78
N ALA A 129 -12.63 8.62 -16.91
CA ALA A 129 -13.53 8.90 -18.01
C ALA A 129 -13.88 10.40 -18.09
N GLY A 130 -14.15 11.04 -16.96
CA GLY A 130 -14.39 12.48 -16.86
C GLY A 130 -13.17 13.31 -17.28
N PHE A 131 -11.99 12.91 -16.84
CA PHE A 131 -10.74 13.59 -17.18
C PHE A 131 -10.41 13.49 -18.67
N ILE A 132 -10.57 12.32 -19.28
CA ILE A 132 -10.37 12.13 -20.73
C ILE A 132 -11.35 13.00 -21.52
N LYS A 133 -12.61 13.08 -21.09
CA LYS A 133 -13.61 13.93 -21.75
C LYS A 133 -13.26 15.42 -21.65
N ALA A 134 -12.79 15.88 -20.50
CA ALA A 134 -12.37 17.27 -20.31
C ALA A 134 -11.17 17.62 -21.20
N LEU A 135 -10.15 16.75 -21.24
CA LEU A 135 -8.97 16.91 -22.10
C LEU A 135 -9.34 16.98 -23.58
N THR A 136 -10.23 16.13 -24.06
CA THR A 136 -10.68 16.15 -25.46
C THR A 136 -11.45 17.43 -25.80
N GLN A 137 -12.23 17.99 -24.87
CA GLN A 137 -12.94 19.25 -25.07
C GLN A 137 -11.99 20.44 -25.14
N ASP A 138 -10.99 20.49 -24.26
CA ASP A 138 -9.98 21.56 -24.28
C ASP A 138 -9.15 21.55 -25.57
N LEU A 139 -8.74 20.37 -26.05
CA LEU A 139 -8.01 20.22 -27.31
C LEU A 139 -8.83 20.65 -28.53
N LEU A 140 -10.13 20.40 -28.54
CA LEU A 140 -11.02 20.81 -29.62
C LEU A 140 -11.22 22.34 -29.60
N GLN A 141 -11.35 22.96 -28.44
CA GLN A 141 -11.47 24.42 -28.33
C GLN A 141 -10.20 25.17 -28.74
N ASP A 142 -9.03 24.58 -28.47
CA ASP A 142 -7.75 25.20 -28.85
C ASP A 142 -7.52 25.10 -30.37
N SER A 143 -8.03 24.04 -31.02
CA SER A 143 -7.99 23.91 -32.49
C SER A 143 -8.92 24.85 -33.24
N GLU A 144 -10.01 25.33 -32.61
CA GLU A 144 -10.92 26.33 -33.20
C GLU A 144 -10.42 27.79 -33.06
N ARG A 145 -9.41 28.01 -32.23
CA ARG A 145 -8.80 29.33 -32.02
C ARG A 145 -7.59 29.63 -32.89
N LEU A 146 -7.08 28.63 -33.63
CA LEU A 146 -5.99 28.74 -34.60
C LEU A 146 -6.52 28.88 -36.03
#